data_cf8638f8db0eef8728cd54840b074337
#
_entry.id   cf8638f8db0eef8728cd54840b074337
#
_cell.length_a   1.000
_cell.length_b   1.000
_cell.length_c   1.000
_cell.angle_alpha   90.00
_cell.angle_beta   90.00
_cell.angle_gamma   90.00
#
_symmetry.space_group_name_H-M   'P 1'
#
loop_
_entity.id
_entity.type
_entity.pdbx_description
1 polymer ?
#
loop_
_entity_poly.entity_id
_entity_poly.type
_entity_poly.pdbx_seq_one_letter_code
_entity_poly.pdbx_strand_id
1 'polypeptide(L)'
;MSEIGHKVIEISYLSTNNIAKMINTTENLILIDNQIQTPQIESCQYNSTQKKYDIIFQGNPKVSSYDVHRVLWLKHPIQLDPRIYQVTHKGRKLSNIDSISVFSSQTHKYWHIRFSNGKEYDYNENNLQIIRSCLENKVSRNVFEYLKQVATVNAITADDGTKLLAKQYNNIDFIAENMAIATYLNPQNFKPHYYSPKTLIFPFGCNASQQKAVQTAFENKISVIQGPPGTGKTQTILNIIANILEQGKTVQVVSNNN
;
A
#
# COMPACT_ATOMS: atom_id res chain seq x y z
N MET A 1 7.06 33.72 1.49
CA MET A 1 6.97 33.87 2.96
C MET A 1 5.54 33.57 3.34
N SER A 2 5.27 32.36 3.80
CA SER A 2 3.95 31.96 4.32
C SER A 2 4.21 31.15 5.59
N GLU A 3 3.66 31.66 6.66
CA GLU A 3 3.79 31.20 8.04
C GLU A 3 3.26 29.79 8.20
N ILE A 4 4.11 28.91 8.73
CA ILE A 4 3.71 27.61 9.24
C ILE A 4 3.25 27.82 10.67
N GLY A 5 1.92 27.88 10.86
CA GLY A 5 1.31 28.00 12.17
C GLY A 5 1.59 26.78 13.05
N HIS A 6 2.32 27.00 14.12
CA HIS A 6 2.43 26.07 15.23
C HIS A 6 1.07 25.96 15.93
N LYS A 7 0.39 24.83 15.72
CA LYS A 7 -0.79 24.49 16.50
C LYS A 7 -0.34 23.99 17.87
N VAL A 8 -0.40 24.87 18.85
CA VAL A 8 -0.25 24.55 20.27
C VAL A 8 -1.40 23.64 20.67
N ILE A 9 -1.08 22.45 21.19
CA ILE A 9 -2.08 21.54 21.74
C ILE A 9 -2.43 22.05 23.13
N GLU A 10 -3.65 22.58 23.27
CA GLU A 10 -4.24 22.93 24.55
C GLU A 10 -4.43 21.70 25.41
N ILE A 11 -3.78 21.70 26.57
CA ILE A 11 -3.99 20.70 27.63
C ILE A 11 -5.18 21.19 28.44
N SER A 12 -6.37 20.61 28.19
CA SER A 12 -7.53 20.86 29.04
C SER A 12 -7.37 20.12 30.36
N TYR A 13 -7.25 20.87 31.46
CA TYR A 13 -7.37 20.37 32.82
C TYR A 13 -8.84 20.02 33.08
N LEU A 14 -9.13 18.74 33.33
CA LEU A 14 -10.38 18.32 33.97
C LEU A 14 -10.06 17.57 35.26
N SER A 15 -10.67 18.08 36.32
CA SER A 15 -10.60 17.62 37.70
C SER A 15 -11.28 16.26 37.90
N THR A 16 -10.62 15.43 38.70
CA THR A 16 -11.12 14.46 39.69
C THR A 16 -12.48 13.82 39.48
N ASN A 17 -12.50 12.62 38.90
CA ASN A 17 -13.15 11.43 39.44
C ASN A 17 -12.60 10.22 38.66
N ASN A 18 -11.70 9.45 39.31
CA ASN A 18 -10.97 8.33 38.70
C ASN A 18 -11.88 7.10 38.65
N ILE A 19 -12.51 6.87 37.50
CA ILE A 19 -12.76 5.51 37.03
C ILE A 19 -11.64 5.25 36.03
N ALA A 20 -10.72 4.33 36.32
CA ALA A 20 -9.67 3.91 35.40
C ALA A 20 -10.34 3.44 34.09
N LYS A 21 -10.37 4.29 33.09
CA LYS A 21 -10.95 3.98 31.80
C LYS A 21 -9.92 3.16 31.07
N MET A 22 -10.25 1.88 30.78
CA MET A 22 -9.40 1.02 29.94
C MET A 22 -8.94 1.79 28.70
N ILE A 23 -7.66 1.66 28.36
CA ILE A 23 -7.11 2.35 27.19
C ILE A 23 -7.73 1.76 25.94
N ASN A 24 -8.36 2.62 25.14
CA ASN A 24 -8.88 2.24 23.84
C ASN A 24 -7.71 2.09 22.87
N THR A 25 -7.42 0.85 22.47
CA THR A 25 -6.33 0.48 21.54
C THR A 25 -6.50 1.09 20.15
N THR A 26 -7.75 1.37 19.73
CA THR A 26 -8.04 1.98 18.41
C THR A 26 -7.75 3.48 18.38
N GLU A 27 -7.65 4.14 19.52
CA GLU A 27 -7.41 5.59 19.64
C GLU A 27 -6.08 5.93 20.28
N ASN A 28 -5.42 4.94 20.90
CA ASN A 28 -4.17 5.14 21.62
C ASN A 28 -3.15 4.08 21.27
N LEU A 29 -1.91 4.50 21.07
CA LEU A 29 -0.76 3.62 20.97
C LEU A 29 0.31 4.07 21.95
N ILE A 30 0.72 3.18 22.86
CA ILE A 30 1.72 3.46 23.88
C ILE A 30 2.92 2.54 23.69
N LEU A 31 4.09 3.16 23.53
CA LEU A 31 5.36 2.47 23.52
C LEU A 31 6.14 2.82 24.78
N ILE A 32 6.77 1.82 25.37
CA ILE A 32 7.73 1.96 26.47
C ILE A 32 9.05 1.40 25.96
N ASP A 33 10.12 2.19 26.05
CA ASP A 33 11.45 1.83 25.53
C ASP A 33 11.40 1.31 24.07
N ASN A 34 10.63 2.00 23.21
CA ASN A 34 10.39 1.67 21.79
C ASN A 34 9.66 0.34 21.54
N GLN A 35 9.09 -0.29 22.56
CA GLN A 35 8.28 -1.49 22.43
C GLN A 35 6.80 -1.16 22.62
N ILE A 36 5.95 -1.63 21.73
CA ILE A 36 4.49 -1.43 21.81
C ILE A 36 3.96 -2.22 23.01
N GLN A 37 3.35 -1.52 23.95
CA GLN A 37 2.83 -2.09 25.20
C GLN A 37 1.30 -1.87 25.36
N THR A 38 0.66 -1.15 24.45
CA THR A 38 -0.76 -0.77 24.55
C THR A 38 -1.69 -1.94 24.96
N PRO A 39 -1.58 -3.16 24.36
CA PRO A 39 -2.46 -4.27 24.72
C PRO A 39 -2.32 -4.77 26.15
N GLN A 40 -1.22 -4.42 26.81
CA GLN A 40 -0.92 -4.86 28.19
C GLN A 40 -1.26 -3.79 29.23
N ILE A 41 -1.60 -2.56 28.79
CA ILE A 41 -1.81 -1.41 29.66
C ILE A 41 -3.30 -1.29 29.98
N GLU A 42 -3.63 -1.26 31.27
CA GLU A 42 -4.96 -0.97 31.77
C GLU A 42 -5.21 0.53 31.84
N SER A 43 -4.27 1.30 32.39
CA SER A 43 -4.34 2.76 32.46
C SER A 43 -2.97 3.41 32.33
N CYS A 44 -2.96 4.63 31.75
CA CYS A 44 -1.77 5.47 31.64
C CYS A 44 -2.15 6.91 31.93
N GLN A 45 -1.43 7.55 32.84
CA GLN A 45 -1.66 8.92 33.23
C GLN A 45 -0.35 9.70 33.34
N TYR A 46 -0.32 10.93 32.84
CA TYR A 46 0.83 11.80 33.03
C TYR A 46 0.75 12.48 34.38
N ASN A 47 1.78 12.28 35.22
CA ASN A 47 1.95 12.93 36.52
C ASN A 47 2.81 14.19 36.33
N SER A 48 2.17 15.34 36.33
CA SER A 48 2.84 16.64 36.14
C SER A 48 3.80 17.01 37.27
N THR A 49 3.54 16.56 38.49
CA THR A 49 4.37 16.85 39.66
C THR A 49 5.70 16.12 39.56
N GLN A 50 5.69 14.87 39.16
CA GLN A 50 6.89 14.04 39.04
C GLN A 50 7.52 14.05 37.65
N LYS A 51 6.81 14.62 36.65
CA LYS A 51 7.17 14.59 35.23
C LYS A 51 7.38 13.16 34.72
N LYS A 52 6.47 12.26 35.09
CA LYS A 52 6.51 10.83 34.76
C LYS A 52 5.15 10.38 34.24
N TYR A 53 5.15 9.23 33.55
CA TYR A 53 3.92 8.51 33.25
C TYR A 53 3.70 7.41 34.29
N ASP A 54 2.56 7.44 34.96
CA ASP A 54 2.09 6.41 35.87
C ASP A 54 1.24 5.41 35.09
N ILE A 55 1.69 4.16 34.99
CA ILE A 55 1.11 3.11 34.16
C ILE A 55 0.70 1.94 35.04
N ILE A 56 -0.51 1.45 34.85
CA ILE A 56 -1.02 0.21 35.43
C ILE A 56 -1.16 -0.81 34.30
N PHE A 57 -0.55 -1.97 34.49
CA PHE A 57 -0.62 -3.09 33.55
C PHE A 57 -1.78 -4.02 33.90
N GLN A 58 -2.39 -4.63 32.89
CA GLN A 58 -3.47 -5.60 33.08
C GLN A 58 -3.06 -6.74 34.01
N GLY A 59 -3.90 -7.04 34.99
CA GLY A 59 -3.63 -8.08 35.98
C GLY A 59 -2.57 -7.74 37.04
N ASN A 60 -2.05 -6.52 37.04
CA ASN A 60 -1.09 -6.06 38.06
C ASN A 60 -1.50 -4.65 38.56
N PRO A 61 -2.15 -4.52 39.73
CA PRO A 61 -2.66 -3.24 40.23
C PRO A 61 -1.55 -2.27 40.65
N LYS A 62 -0.27 -2.68 40.62
CA LYS A 62 0.85 -1.84 41.01
C LYS A 62 1.11 -0.78 39.95
N VAL A 63 1.16 0.50 40.39
CA VAL A 63 1.56 1.62 39.54
C VAL A 63 3.06 1.54 39.25
N SER A 64 3.40 1.59 37.97
CA SER A 64 4.77 1.68 37.47
C SER A 64 5.00 3.06 36.85
N SER A 65 5.96 3.82 37.39
CA SER A 65 6.28 5.18 36.94
C SER A 65 7.46 5.17 35.99
N TYR A 66 7.27 5.73 34.79
CA TYR A 66 8.26 5.83 33.71
C TYR A 66 8.62 7.28 33.43
N ASP A 67 9.89 7.58 33.19
CA ASP A 67 10.31 8.90 32.72
C ASP A 67 9.75 9.23 31.33
N VAL A 68 9.46 10.51 31.07
CA VAL A 68 8.81 10.98 29.84
C VAL A 68 9.53 10.51 28.58
N HIS A 69 10.86 10.47 28.57
CA HIS A 69 11.64 10.07 27.40
C HIS A 69 11.57 8.56 27.08
N ARG A 70 11.08 7.74 28.02
CA ARG A 70 10.88 6.29 27.84
C ARG A 70 9.51 5.94 27.29
N VAL A 71 8.54 6.86 27.35
CA VAL A 71 7.15 6.61 26.96
C VAL A 71 6.78 7.47 25.76
N LEU A 72 6.40 6.83 24.67
CA LEU A 72 5.78 7.49 23.52
C LEU A 72 4.29 7.15 23.51
N TRP A 73 3.45 8.15 23.81
CA TRP A 73 2.00 8.00 23.76
C TRP A 73 1.45 8.72 22.55
N LEU A 74 0.99 7.97 21.55
CA LEU A 74 0.37 8.47 20.33
C LEU A 74 -1.15 8.38 20.44
N LYS A 75 -1.84 9.44 20.04
CA LYS A 75 -3.30 9.60 20.09
C LYS A 75 -3.83 10.06 18.75
N HIS A 76 -5.15 9.92 18.56
CA HIS A 76 -5.84 10.42 17.37
C HIS A 76 -5.27 9.90 16.04
N PRO A 77 -5.29 8.58 15.82
CA PRO A 77 -4.80 8.00 14.58
C PRO A 77 -5.64 8.39 13.38
N ILE A 78 -5.03 8.38 12.21
CA ILE A 78 -5.75 8.47 10.95
C ILE A 78 -6.39 7.11 10.67
N GLN A 79 -7.70 7.10 10.45
CA GLN A 79 -8.43 5.89 10.05
C GLN A 79 -8.33 5.73 8.53
N LEU A 80 -7.92 4.55 8.07
CA LEU A 80 -7.91 4.20 6.66
C LEU A 80 -9.05 3.20 6.37
N ASP A 81 -9.73 3.39 5.24
CA ASP A 81 -10.75 2.45 4.79
C ASP A 81 -10.09 1.16 4.23
N PRO A 82 -10.27 -0.01 4.86
CA PRO A 82 -9.63 -1.24 4.42
C PRO A 82 -9.98 -1.67 2.98
N ARG A 83 -11.09 -1.16 2.42
CA ARG A 83 -11.53 -1.48 1.06
C ARG A 83 -10.66 -0.83 -0.01
N ILE A 84 -10.03 0.30 0.31
CA ILE A 84 -9.19 1.05 -0.63
C ILE A 84 -7.70 0.85 -0.43
N TYR A 85 -7.32 0.04 0.57
CA TYR A 85 -5.93 -0.27 0.85
C TYR A 85 -5.68 -1.78 0.89
N GLN A 86 -4.66 -2.22 0.19
CA GLN A 86 -4.11 -3.56 0.36
C GLN A 86 -2.98 -3.50 1.37
N VAL A 87 -3.05 -4.36 2.37
CA VAL A 87 -2.05 -4.48 3.42
C VAL A 87 -1.29 -5.79 3.24
N THR A 88 0.03 -5.71 3.30
CA THR A 88 0.92 -6.86 3.17
C THR A 88 1.92 -6.88 4.33
N HIS A 89 2.02 -7.99 5.03
CA HIS A 89 2.98 -8.21 6.11
C HIS A 89 3.98 -9.30 5.71
N LYS A 90 5.27 -8.96 5.68
CA LYS A 90 6.35 -9.88 5.26
C LYS A 90 6.04 -10.61 3.93
N GLY A 91 5.55 -9.87 2.93
CA GLY A 91 5.21 -10.40 1.60
C GLY A 91 3.88 -11.16 1.51
N ARG A 92 3.13 -11.34 2.60
CA ARG A 92 1.81 -12.00 2.61
C ARG A 92 0.70 -10.97 2.74
N LYS A 93 -0.28 -11.03 1.83
CA LYS A 93 -1.49 -10.18 1.89
C LYS A 93 -2.29 -10.53 3.15
N LEU A 94 -2.65 -9.51 3.92
CA LEU A 94 -3.58 -9.63 5.04
C LEU A 94 -5.02 -9.52 4.50
N SER A 95 -5.88 -10.41 4.95
CA SER A 95 -7.29 -10.49 4.53
C SER A 95 -8.21 -10.30 5.74
N ASN A 96 -9.49 -10.00 5.50
CA ASN A 96 -10.50 -9.84 6.53
C ASN A 96 -10.15 -8.73 7.55
N ILE A 97 -9.64 -7.62 7.05
CA ILE A 97 -9.35 -6.43 7.85
C ILE A 97 -10.64 -5.65 8.04
N ASP A 98 -10.97 -5.35 9.29
CA ASP A 98 -12.14 -4.57 9.69
C ASP A 98 -11.81 -3.07 9.81
N SER A 99 -10.66 -2.75 10.43
CA SER A 99 -10.19 -1.37 10.53
C SER A 99 -8.68 -1.25 10.51
N ILE A 100 -8.19 -0.09 10.03
CA ILE A 100 -6.77 0.27 10.00
C ILE A 100 -6.61 1.64 10.61
N SER A 101 -5.93 1.73 11.76
CA SER A 101 -5.58 2.98 12.42
C SER A 101 -4.10 3.27 12.27
N VAL A 102 -3.75 4.46 11.82
CA VAL A 102 -2.35 4.89 11.60
C VAL A 102 -1.97 5.92 12.63
N PHE A 103 -1.05 5.55 13.49
CA PHE A 103 -0.42 6.44 14.46
C PHE A 103 0.89 6.97 13.87
N SER A 104 1.13 8.27 14.00
CA SER A 104 2.34 8.91 13.47
C SER A 104 3.08 9.64 14.58
N SER A 105 4.37 9.40 14.70
CA SER A 105 5.32 10.25 15.42
C SER A 105 6.05 11.16 14.42
N GLN A 106 6.99 11.95 14.88
CA GLN A 106 7.82 12.79 13.99
C GLN A 106 8.70 11.96 13.03
N THR A 107 9.07 10.73 13.44
CA THR A 107 10.05 9.91 12.72
C THR A 107 9.50 8.56 12.25
N HIS A 108 8.44 8.05 12.86
CA HIS A 108 7.95 6.69 12.60
C HIS A 108 6.43 6.65 12.47
N LYS A 109 5.95 5.66 11.73
CA LYS A 109 4.53 5.30 11.63
C LYS A 109 4.29 3.93 12.22
N TYR A 110 3.14 3.78 12.87
CA TYR A 110 2.67 2.54 13.45
C TYR A 110 1.25 2.29 13.00
N TRP A 111 0.89 1.04 12.78
CA TRP A 111 -0.43 0.63 12.34
C TRP A 111 -1.06 -0.31 13.35
N HIS A 112 -2.24 0.02 13.79
CA HIS A 112 -3.11 -0.87 14.54
C HIS A 112 -4.16 -1.44 13.58
N ILE A 113 -4.20 -2.76 13.42
CA ILE A 113 -5.08 -3.45 12.49
C ILE A 113 -6.00 -4.39 13.28
N ARG A 114 -7.31 -4.15 13.12
CA ARG A 114 -8.35 -5.06 13.63
C ARG A 114 -8.85 -5.93 12.48
N PHE A 115 -9.00 -7.21 12.77
CA PHE A 115 -9.53 -8.22 11.85
C PHE A 115 -10.97 -8.56 12.19
N SER A 116 -11.74 -9.04 11.20
CA SER A 116 -13.16 -9.39 11.36
C SER A 116 -13.42 -10.52 12.39
N ASN A 117 -12.41 -11.27 12.77
CA ASN A 117 -12.46 -12.26 13.84
C ASN A 117 -12.21 -11.68 15.24
N GLY A 118 -12.14 -10.35 15.37
CA GLY A 118 -11.90 -9.62 16.61
C GLY A 118 -10.43 -9.57 17.07
N LYS A 119 -9.49 -10.21 16.35
CA LYS A 119 -8.07 -10.11 16.66
C LYS A 119 -7.52 -8.75 16.24
N GLU A 120 -6.59 -8.22 17.05
CA GLU A 120 -5.92 -6.94 16.82
C GLU A 120 -4.41 -7.13 16.87
N TYR A 121 -3.69 -6.44 15.99
CA TYR A 121 -2.23 -6.47 15.96
C TYR A 121 -1.68 -5.09 15.62
N ASP A 122 -0.55 -4.78 16.26
CA ASP A 122 0.22 -3.57 16.01
C ASP A 122 1.44 -3.88 15.16
N TYR A 123 1.73 -2.97 14.21
CA TYR A 123 2.83 -3.11 13.27
C TYR A 123 3.62 -1.80 13.20
N ASN A 124 4.92 -1.92 12.95
CA ASN A 124 5.78 -0.79 12.57
C ASN A 124 5.99 -0.75 11.04
N GLU A 125 6.52 0.35 10.53
CA GLU A 125 6.71 0.57 9.10
C GLU A 125 7.65 -0.43 8.41
N ASN A 126 8.57 -1.05 9.13
CA ASN A 126 9.53 -1.98 8.55
C ASN A 126 8.90 -3.34 8.17
N ASN A 127 7.77 -3.67 8.76
CA ASN A 127 7.14 -4.98 8.63
C ASN A 127 5.85 -4.96 7.80
N LEU A 128 5.33 -3.77 7.48
CA LEU A 128 4.03 -3.62 6.83
C LEU A 128 4.14 -2.78 5.56
N GLN A 129 3.52 -3.28 4.49
CA GLN A 129 3.36 -2.56 3.23
C GLN A 129 1.88 -2.23 3.01
N ILE A 130 1.55 -0.96 2.85
CA ILE A 130 0.19 -0.51 2.59
C ILE A 130 0.17 0.18 1.23
N ILE A 131 -0.67 -0.33 0.33
CA ILE A 131 -0.79 0.16 -1.04
C ILE A 131 -2.23 0.59 -1.27
N ARG A 132 -2.41 1.79 -1.80
CA ARG A 132 -3.72 2.34 -2.13
C ARG A 132 -4.21 1.80 -3.48
N SER A 133 -5.53 1.68 -3.65
CA SER A 133 -6.15 1.40 -4.94
C SER A 133 -6.11 2.64 -5.85
N CYS A 134 -5.69 2.47 -7.11
CA CYS A 134 -5.76 3.54 -8.10
C CYS A 134 -7.21 3.88 -8.48
N LEU A 135 -8.17 3.00 -8.20
CA LEU A 135 -9.60 3.23 -8.48
C LEU A 135 -10.21 4.32 -7.57
N GLU A 136 -9.50 4.76 -6.55
CA GLU A 136 -9.86 5.94 -5.76
C GLU A 136 -9.63 7.26 -6.52
N ASN A 137 -8.82 7.25 -7.55
CA ASN A 137 -8.67 8.39 -8.45
C ASN A 137 -9.83 8.41 -9.47
N LYS A 138 -10.49 9.56 -9.60
CA LYS A 138 -11.65 9.74 -10.49
C LYS A 138 -11.33 9.40 -11.96
N VAL A 139 -10.14 9.79 -12.45
CA VAL A 139 -9.74 9.51 -13.84
C VAL A 139 -9.58 8.01 -14.05
N SER A 140 -8.81 7.34 -13.19
CA SER A 140 -8.62 5.88 -13.28
C SER A 140 -9.93 5.12 -13.18
N ARG A 141 -10.81 5.52 -12.26
CA ARG A 141 -12.14 4.90 -12.08
C ARG A 141 -13.00 5.07 -13.35
N ASN A 142 -13.08 6.27 -13.92
CA ASN A 142 -13.86 6.51 -15.12
C ASN A 142 -13.37 5.69 -16.32
N VAL A 143 -12.06 5.60 -16.51
CA VAL A 143 -11.49 4.78 -17.60
C VAL A 143 -11.76 3.30 -17.34
N PHE A 144 -11.64 2.83 -16.10
CA PHE A 144 -11.94 1.45 -15.75
C PHE A 144 -13.42 1.09 -15.98
N GLU A 145 -14.36 1.94 -15.57
CA GLU A 145 -15.79 1.74 -15.82
C GLU A 145 -16.13 1.76 -17.31
N TYR A 146 -15.48 2.62 -18.09
CA TYR A 146 -15.61 2.59 -19.55
C TYR A 146 -15.14 1.24 -20.13
N LEU A 147 -13.99 0.72 -19.69
CA LEU A 147 -13.51 -0.60 -20.15
C LEU A 147 -14.46 -1.73 -19.75
N LYS A 148 -15.10 -1.67 -18.58
CA LYS A 148 -16.14 -2.63 -18.17
C LYS A 148 -17.35 -2.57 -19.12
N GLN A 149 -17.80 -1.38 -19.50
CA GLN A 149 -18.89 -1.21 -20.45
C GLN A 149 -18.53 -1.80 -21.83
N VAL A 150 -17.33 -1.50 -22.34
CA VAL A 150 -16.83 -2.07 -23.61
C VAL A 150 -16.77 -3.60 -23.53
N ALA A 151 -16.29 -4.16 -22.43
CA ALA A 151 -16.25 -5.61 -22.19
C ALA A 151 -17.65 -6.24 -22.16
N THR A 152 -18.66 -5.48 -21.76
CA THR A 152 -20.07 -5.95 -21.75
C THR A 152 -20.70 -5.94 -23.14
N VAL A 153 -20.34 -4.94 -23.97
CA VAL A 153 -20.91 -4.80 -25.32
C VAL A 153 -20.25 -5.76 -26.31
N ASN A 154 -18.91 -5.88 -26.27
CA ASN A 154 -18.11 -6.66 -27.23
C ASN A 154 -17.75 -8.05 -26.70
N ALA A 155 -18.60 -8.65 -25.90
CA ALA A 155 -18.24 -9.85 -25.16
C ALA A 155 -18.21 -11.11 -26.02
N ILE A 156 -17.12 -11.86 -25.93
CA ILE A 156 -17.12 -13.30 -26.23
C ILE A 156 -18.02 -13.97 -25.19
N THR A 157 -19.01 -14.69 -25.68
CA THR A 157 -20.01 -15.38 -24.88
C THR A 157 -19.63 -16.87 -24.80
N ALA A 158 -19.64 -17.44 -23.61
CA ALA A 158 -19.53 -18.88 -23.42
C ALA A 158 -20.84 -19.58 -23.80
N ASP A 159 -20.82 -20.92 -23.90
CA ASP A 159 -21.98 -21.73 -24.27
C ASP A 159 -23.21 -21.54 -23.35
N ASP A 160 -22.97 -21.18 -22.09
CA ASP A 160 -24.01 -20.86 -21.09
C ASP A 160 -24.53 -19.42 -21.15
N GLY A 161 -24.14 -18.64 -22.17
CA GLY A 161 -24.52 -17.24 -22.31
C GLY A 161 -23.69 -16.26 -21.45
N THR A 162 -22.72 -16.73 -20.68
CA THR A 162 -21.87 -15.87 -19.82
C THR A 162 -20.93 -15.04 -20.66
N LYS A 163 -20.95 -13.73 -20.46
CA LYS A 163 -20.00 -12.78 -21.04
C LYS A 163 -18.68 -12.84 -20.27
N LEU A 164 -17.72 -13.62 -20.77
CA LEU A 164 -16.49 -13.97 -20.04
C LEU A 164 -15.68 -12.75 -19.62
N LEU A 165 -15.44 -11.81 -20.53
CA LEU A 165 -14.65 -10.62 -20.24
C LEU A 165 -15.34 -9.70 -19.24
N ALA A 166 -16.64 -9.49 -19.39
CA ALA A 166 -17.43 -8.68 -18.44
C ALA A 166 -17.39 -9.29 -17.02
N LYS A 167 -17.50 -10.62 -16.92
CA LYS A 167 -17.38 -11.31 -15.64
C LYS A 167 -16.00 -11.09 -14.98
N GLN A 168 -14.93 -11.13 -15.78
CA GLN A 168 -13.58 -10.85 -15.26
C GLN A 168 -13.44 -9.42 -14.73
N TYR A 169 -13.90 -8.41 -15.49
CA TYR A 169 -13.87 -7.02 -15.05
C TYR A 169 -14.72 -6.78 -13.79
N ASN A 170 -15.88 -7.44 -13.68
CA ASN A 170 -16.75 -7.31 -12.49
C ASN A 170 -16.15 -7.89 -11.20
N ASN A 171 -15.18 -8.79 -11.33
CA ASN A 171 -14.47 -9.36 -10.19
C ASN A 171 -13.28 -8.51 -9.71
N ILE A 172 -12.99 -7.39 -10.41
CA ILE A 172 -11.89 -6.50 -10.04
C ILE A 172 -12.47 -5.35 -9.24
N ASP A 173 -12.22 -5.35 -7.95
CA ASP A 173 -12.61 -4.31 -6.99
C ASP A 173 -11.40 -3.48 -6.51
N PHE A 174 -10.18 -3.97 -6.73
CA PHE A 174 -8.94 -3.36 -6.29
C PHE A 174 -7.86 -3.45 -7.37
N ILE A 175 -7.22 -2.33 -7.66
CA ILE A 175 -6.02 -2.24 -8.53
C ILE A 175 -4.98 -1.41 -7.79
N ALA A 176 -3.87 -2.05 -7.39
CA ALA A 176 -2.80 -1.36 -6.68
C ALA A 176 -2.21 -0.23 -7.53
N GLU A 177 -2.02 0.95 -6.94
CA GLU A 177 -1.49 2.15 -7.65
C GLU A 177 -0.08 1.97 -8.20
N ASN A 178 0.67 0.99 -7.71
CA ASN A 178 2.01 0.66 -8.19
C ASN A 178 2.03 -0.36 -9.34
N MET A 179 0.88 -0.86 -9.81
CA MET A 179 0.78 -1.78 -10.94
C MET A 179 0.84 -1.06 -12.29
N ALA A 180 1.26 -1.76 -13.35
CA ALA A 180 1.30 -1.21 -14.70
C ALA A 180 -0.09 -0.76 -15.19
N ILE A 181 -1.14 -1.53 -14.88
CA ILE A 181 -2.52 -1.17 -15.24
C ILE A 181 -2.97 0.15 -14.61
N ALA A 182 -2.52 0.50 -13.40
CA ALA A 182 -2.82 1.78 -12.78
C ALA A 182 -2.24 2.95 -13.60
N THR A 183 -1.05 2.78 -14.16
CA THR A 183 -0.43 3.74 -15.08
C THR A 183 -1.20 3.83 -16.40
N TYR A 184 -1.70 2.71 -16.91
CA TYR A 184 -2.53 2.68 -18.13
C TYR A 184 -3.86 3.42 -17.92
N LEU A 185 -4.51 3.24 -16.78
CA LEU A 185 -5.77 3.90 -16.43
C LEU A 185 -5.63 5.41 -16.22
N ASN A 186 -4.46 5.87 -15.80
CA ASN A 186 -4.15 7.30 -15.66
C ASN A 186 -2.70 7.61 -16.04
N PRO A 187 -2.41 7.81 -17.34
CA PRO A 187 -1.05 8.10 -17.82
C PRO A 187 -0.44 9.40 -17.26
N GLN A 188 -1.25 10.34 -16.77
CA GLN A 188 -0.75 11.60 -16.18
C GLN A 188 0.07 11.36 -14.90
N ASN A 189 -0.16 10.23 -14.23
CA ASN A 189 0.60 9.82 -13.06
C ASN A 189 1.82 8.94 -13.42
N PHE A 190 2.16 8.85 -14.71
CA PHE A 190 3.32 8.09 -15.15
C PHE A 190 4.59 8.69 -14.57
N LYS A 191 5.28 7.90 -13.74
CA LYS A 191 6.64 8.18 -13.30
C LYS A 191 7.56 7.17 -13.95
N PRO A 192 8.56 7.60 -14.74
CA PRO A 192 9.57 6.68 -15.25
C PRO A 192 10.17 5.89 -14.08
N HIS A 193 10.19 4.58 -14.18
CA HIS A 193 10.83 3.74 -13.18
C HIS A 193 12.18 3.31 -13.75
N TYR A 194 13.25 3.95 -13.28
CA TYR A 194 14.60 3.64 -13.71
C TYR A 194 15.09 2.34 -13.07
N TYR A 195 14.59 1.22 -13.57
CA TYR A 195 15.20 -0.08 -13.33
C TYR A 195 16.17 -0.33 -14.47
N SER A 196 17.46 -0.10 -14.27
CA SER A 196 18.49 -0.49 -15.22
C SER A 196 18.95 -1.90 -14.88
N PRO A 197 18.61 -2.92 -15.67
CA PRO A 197 19.21 -4.24 -15.50
C PRO A 197 20.72 -4.11 -15.69
N LYS A 198 21.49 -4.80 -14.84
CA LYS A 198 22.97 -4.72 -14.85
C LYS A 198 23.58 -5.11 -16.19
N THR A 199 22.92 -6.01 -16.93
CA THR A 199 23.37 -6.48 -18.25
C THR A 199 22.14 -6.91 -19.04
N LEU A 200 22.03 -6.45 -20.29
CA LEU A 200 21.05 -6.91 -21.26
C LEU A 200 21.71 -7.84 -22.27
N ILE A 201 21.05 -8.92 -22.62
CA ILE A 201 21.48 -9.87 -23.66
C ILE A 201 20.65 -9.68 -24.94
N PHE A 202 21.26 -9.93 -26.09
CA PHE A 202 20.63 -9.75 -27.40
C PHE A 202 20.85 -10.98 -28.28
N PRO A 203 20.34 -12.16 -27.90
CA PRO A 203 20.59 -13.41 -28.61
C PRO A 203 20.04 -13.43 -30.04
N PHE A 204 19.09 -12.56 -30.33
CA PHE A 204 18.52 -12.46 -31.68
C PHE A 204 19.12 -11.32 -32.51
N GLY A 205 20.22 -10.72 -32.04
CA GLY A 205 20.80 -9.54 -32.64
C GLY A 205 19.97 -8.28 -32.41
N CYS A 206 20.51 -7.11 -32.69
CA CYS A 206 19.80 -5.85 -32.64
C CYS A 206 20.58 -4.72 -33.32
N ASN A 207 19.86 -3.69 -33.77
CA ASN A 207 20.45 -2.40 -34.09
C ASN A 207 20.30 -1.42 -32.91
N ALA A 208 20.84 -0.23 -33.00
CA ALA A 208 20.85 0.75 -31.93
C ALA A 208 19.42 1.16 -31.47
N SER A 209 18.48 1.29 -32.41
CA SER A 209 17.07 1.63 -32.06
C SER A 209 16.34 0.49 -31.37
N GLN A 210 16.58 -0.75 -31.79
CA GLN A 210 16.05 -1.94 -31.14
C GLN A 210 16.63 -2.12 -29.73
N GLN A 211 17.95 -1.92 -29.57
CA GLN A 211 18.59 -1.92 -28.25
C GLN A 211 17.95 -0.89 -27.32
N LYS A 212 17.75 0.34 -27.81
CA LYS A 212 17.08 1.38 -27.03
C LYS A 212 15.66 0.97 -26.64
N ALA A 213 14.89 0.34 -27.54
CA ALA A 213 13.55 -0.13 -27.28
C ALA A 213 13.52 -1.22 -26.19
N VAL A 214 14.46 -2.19 -26.24
CA VAL A 214 14.62 -3.22 -25.19
C VAL A 214 14.94 -2.56 -23.86
N GLN A 215 15.91 -1.66 -23.81
CA GLN A 215 16.27 -0.91 -22.61
C GLN A 215 15.08 -0.15 -22.02
N THR A 216 14.33 0.59 -22.86
CA THR A 216 13.13 1.33 -22.44
C THR A 216 12.05 0.43 -21.86
N ALA A 217 11.90 -0.80 -22.39
CA ALA A 217 10.93 -1.77 -21.86
C ALA A 217 11.29 -2.23 -20.43
N PHE A 218 12.57 -2.29 -20.08
CA PHE A 218 13.02 -2.63 -18.72
C PHE A 218 13.02 -1.43 -17.77
N GLU A 219 13.20 -0.22 -18.28
CA GLU A 219 13.20 1.01 -17.50
C GLU A 219 11.80 1.49 -17.12
N ASN A 220 10.74 0.99 -17.78
CA ASN A 220 9.39 1.49 -17.62
C ASN A 220 8.37 0.35 -17.39
N LYS A 221 7.30 0.65 -16.66
CA LYS A 221 6.18 -0.29 -16.44
C LYS A 221 5.38 -0.53 -17.72
N ILE A 222 5.34 0.44 -18.61
CA ILE A 222 4.67 0.38 -19.91
C ILE A 222 5.60 0.99 -20.92
N SER A 223 5.80 0.31 -22.05
CA SER A 223 6.51 0.82 -23.22
C SER A 223 5.74 0.51 -24.50
N VAL A 224 5.84 1.38 -25.50
CA VAL A 224 5.23 1.19 -26.81
C VAL A 224 6.33 1.09 -27.83
N ILE A 225 6.35 -0.04 -28.58
CA ILE A 225 7.30 -0.27 -29.67
C ILE A 225 6.56 -0.09 -30.98
N GLN A 226 6.83 1.03 -31.66
CA GLN A 226 6.21 1.37 -32.93
C GLN A 226 7.22 1.30 -34.07
N GLY A 227 6.77 0.85 -35.23
CA GLY A 227 7.59 0.81 -36.43
C GLY A 227 6.84 0.20 -37.61
N PRO A 228 7.21 0.53 -38.86
CA PRO A 228 6.65 -0.09 -40.06
C PRO A 228 6.90 -1.60 -40.14
N PRO A 229 6.25 -2.35 -41.04
CA PRO A 229 6.61 -3.72 -41.35
C PRO A 229 8.10 -3.85 -41.70
N GLY A 230 8.75 -4.94 -41.27
CA GLY A 230 10.17 -5.21 -41.59
C GLY A 230 11.19 -4.52 -40.69
N THR A 231 10.80 -3.67 -39.73
CA THR A 231 11.74 -2.97 -38.82
C THR A 231 12.26 -3.84 -37.64
N GLY A 232 11.92 -5.12 -37.62
CA GLY A 232 12.41 -6.06 -36.59
C GLY A 232 11.70 -5.93 -35.24
N LYS A 233 10.43 -5.52 -35.21
CA LYS A 233 9.62 -5.48 -33.98
C LYS A 233 9.60 -6.82 -33.25
N THR A 234 9.36 -7.91 -34.00
CA THR A 234 9.36 -9.27 -33.43
C THR A 234 10.71 -9.64 -32.82
N GLN A 235 11.81 -9.28 -33.50
CA GLN A 235 13.17 -9.50 -32.99
C GLN A 235 13.41 -8.72 -31.69
N THR A 236 12.92 -7.49 -31.61
CA THR A 236 12.96 -6.67 -30.39
C THR A 236 12.18 -7.32 -29.25
N ILE A 237 10.97 -7.82 -29.52
CA ILE A 237 10.14 -8.54 -28.55
C ILE A 237 10.83 -9.82 -28.07
N LEU A 238 11.44 -10.60 -28.97
CA LEU A 238 12.19 -11.81 -28.61
C LEU A 238 13.38 -11.50 -27.70
N ASN A 239 14.11 -10.40 -27.93
CA ASN A 239 15.17 -9.95 -27.03
C ASN A 239 14.62 -9.52 -25.66
N ILE A 240 13.46 -8.87 -25.57
CA ILE A 240 12.78 -8.57 -24.29
C ILE A 240 12.45 -9.86 -23.56
N ILE A 241 11.83 -10.83 -24.23
CA ILE A 241 11.47 -12.14 -23.65
C ILE A 241 12.72 -12.85 -23.13
N ALA A 242 13.81 -12.90 -23.90
CA ALA A 242 15.07 -13.53 -23.50
C ALA A 242 15.60 -12.94 -22.18
N ASN A 243 15.60 -11.62 -22.07
CA ASN A 243 16.04 -10.94 -20.84
C ASN A 243 15.10 -11.15 -19.63
N ILE A 244 13.80 -11.30 -19.84
CA ILE A 244 12.83 -11.63 -18.78
C ILE A 244 13.11 -13.06 -18.25
N LEU A 245 13.31 -14.01 -19.16
CA LEU A 245 13.57 -15.41 -18.81
C LEU A 245 14.94 -15.60 -18.14
N GLU A 246 15.96 -14.87 -18.59
CA GLU A 246 17.28 -14.86 -17.97
C GLU A 246 17.23 -14.39 -16.51
N GLN A 247 16.33 -13.46 -16.19
CA GLN A 247 16.07 -13.01 -14.81
C GLN A 247 15.18 -13.97 -13.99
N GLY A 248 14.83 -15.14 -14.51
CA GLY A 248 13.97 -16.13 -13.84
C GLY A 248 12.51 -15.66 -13.71
N LYS A 249 12.08 -14.69 -14.52
CA LYS A 249 10.71 -14.16 -14.50
C LYS A 249 9.85 -14.85 -15.56
N THR A 250 8.54 -14.75 -15.42
CA THR A 250 7.56 -15.24 -16.39
C THR A 250 7.13 -14.14 -17.36
N VAL A 251 6.76 -14.54 -18.58
CA VAL A 251 6.25 -13.63 -19.62
C VAL A 251 4.95 -14.19 -20.20
N GLN A 252 4.01 -13.31 -20.51
CA GLN A 252 2.82 -13.64 -21.27
C GLN A 252 2.80 -12.82 -22.56
N VAL A 253 2.59 -13.49 -23.68
CA VAL A 253 2.43 -12.86 -25.00
C VAL A 253 0.98 -13.01 -25.42
N VAL A 254 0.36 -11.91 -25.82
CA VAL A 254 -1.02 -11.87 -26.32
C VAL A 254 -1.02 -11.30 -27.73
N SER A 255 -1.75 -11.95 -28.65
CA SER A 255 -1.88 -11.51 -30.03
C SER A 255 -3.34 -11.61 -30.48
N ASN A 256 -3.74 -10.72 -31.38
CA ASN A 256 -5.07 -10.75 -32.02
C ASN A 256 -5.12 -11.69 -33.24
N ASN A 257 -3.99 -12.23 -33.65
CA ASN A 257 -3.92 -13.12 -34.80
C ASN A 257 -4.08 -14.59 -34.34
N ASN A 258 -5.08 -15.21 -34.91
CA ASN A 258 -5.26 -16.66 -34.86
C ASN A 258 -4.33 -17.32 -35.90
#